data_d0e36c260863462b3f6758e277569657
#
_entry.id   d0e36c260863462b3f6758e277569657
#
_cell.length_a   1.000
_cell.length_b   1.000
_cell.length_c   1.000
_cell.angle_alpha   90.00
_cell.angle_beta   90.00
_cell.angle_gamma   90.00
#
_symmetry.space_group_name_H-M   'P 1'
#
loop_
_entity.id
_entity.type
_entity.pdbx_description
1 polymer ?
#
loop_
_entity_poly.entity_id
_entity_poly.type
_entity_poly.pdbx_seq_one_letter_code
_entity_poly.pdbx_strand_id
1 'polypeptide(L)'
;MMRLRRPFLAAALFTSVAVVGLMPALAQTTPAPANSSAAQSEAHHHAMQRMLPGQLVDGRIAFLKTELKITPAQETQWQQVAGAMHENANSLDQAIKTARQDRGSMDAVQRLALREQFAKVRAENDARLLAAFKPLYASLSPEQQQVANQLVAPHHERHHRA
;
A
#
# COMPACT_ATOMS: atom_id res chain seq x y z
N MET A 1 -31.34 46.09 -8.11
CA MET A 1 -32.10 46.35 -6.91
C MET A 1 -31.38 45.64 -5.76
N MET A 2 -30.46 46.35 -5.03
CA MET A 2 -30.69 47.04 -3.76
C MET A 2 -31.27 46.08 -2.68
N ARG A 3 -30.59 45.76 -1.59
CA ARG A 3 -30.03 46.50 -0.43
C ARG A 3 -29.21 45.51 0.42
N LEU A 4 -28.03 45.66 0.74
CA LEU A 4 -27.30 46.41 1.76
C LEU A 4 -28.05 46.58 3.12
N ARG A 5 -27.56 45.91 4.19
CA ARG A 5 -27.51 46.43 5.56
C ARG A 5 -26.61 45.61 6.51
N ARG A 6 -25.53 46.21 6.94
CA ARG A 6 -24.82 46.08 8.22
C ARG A 6 -25.50 47.08 9.19
N PRO A 7 -25.13 47.27 10.49
CA PRO A 7 -24.28 46.54 11.43
C PRO A 7 -24.98 46.33 12.80
N PHE A 8 -24.35 45.73 13.82
CA PHE A 8 -24.35 46.25 15.20
C PHE A 8 -23.20 45.62 16.00
N LEU A 9 -22.31 46.51 16.47
CA LEU A 9 -21.38 46.32 17.57
C LEU A 9 -22.16 46.26 18.89
N ALA A 10 -21.72 45.44 19.85
CA ALA A 10 -21.88 45.69 21.27
C ALA A 10 -20.65 45.15 22.03
N ALA A 11 -19.86 46.09 22.50
CA ALA A 11 -18.80 45.89 23.48
C ALA A 11 -19.44 45.82 24.88
N ALA A 12 -18.99 44.86 25.68
CA ALA A 12 -19.22 44.87 27.12
C ALA A 12 -17.91 44.54 27.85
N LEU A 13 -17.32 45.58 28.40
CA LEU A 13 -16.27 45.54 29.41
C LEU A 13 -16.88 45.11 30.76
N PHE A 14 -16.31 44.09 31.37
CA PHE A 14 -16.42 43.86 32.80
C PHE A 14 -15.06 43.68 33.42
N THR A 15 -14.66 44.73 34.13
CA THR A 15 -13.62 44.72 35.15
C THR A 15 -14.17 44.03 36.40
N SER A 16 -13.40 43.16 37.05
CA SER A 16 -13.26 43.18 38.51
C SER A 16 -12.48 41.97 39.08
N VAL A 17 -11.50 42.30 39.82
CA VAL A 17 -11.08 41.85 41.17
C VAL A 17 -10.19 40.60 41.22
N ALA A 18 -8.94 40.90 41.54
CA ALA A 18 -7.94 39.98 42.01
C ALA A 18 -8.31 39.39 43.37
N VAL A 19 -8.33 38.06 43.47
CA VAL A 19 -8.21 37.33 44.73
C VAL A 19 -6.95 36.49 44.64
N VAL A 20 -5.97 36.90 45.43
CA VAL A 20 -4.74 36.14 45.65
C VAL A 20 -5.08 34.97 46.57
N GLY A 21 -5.25 33.79 45.99
CA GLY A 21 -5.38 32.55 46.73
C GLY A 21 -4.12 31.70 46.45
N LEU A 22 -3.27 31.60 47.44
CA LEU A 22 -2.11 30.73 47.47
C LEU A 22 -2.59 29.28 47.56
N MET A 23 -2.59 28.54 46.46
CA MET A 23 -2.78 27.09 46.48
C MET A 23 -1.56 26.38 45.94
N PRO A 24 -1.10 25.27 46.56
CA PRO A 24 0.07 24.53 46.10
C PRO A 24 -0.21 23.89 44.74
N ALA A 25 0.71 24.13 43.81
CA ALA A 25 0.72 23.52 42.51
C ALA A 25 0.94 22.01 42.64
N LEU A 26 -0.15 21.26 42.58
CA LEU A 26 -0.08 19.84 42.17
C LEU A 26 0.27 19.84 40.70
N ALA A 27 1.51 19.50 40.40
CA ALA A 27 1.97 19.25 39.03
C ALA A 27 1.12 18.12 38.45
N GLN A 28 0.10 18.46 37.69
CA GLN A 28 -0.53 17.52 36.77
C GLN A 28 0.45 17.27 35.64
N THR A 29 1.21 16.19 35.76
CA THR A 29 1.91 15.57 34.65
C THR A 29 0.83 15.07 33.67
N THR A 30 0.48 15.91 32.70
CA THR A 30 -0.21 15.45 31.50
C THR A 30 0.68 14.42 30.84
N PRO A 31 0.25 13.14 30.69
CA PRO A 31 1.01 12.20 29.89
C PRO A 31 0.98 12.72 28.45
N ALA A 32 2.18 12.97 27.91
CA ALA A 32 2.37 13.32 26.51
C ALA A 32 1.73 12.24 25.64
N PRO A 33 1.05 12.57 24.52
CA PRO A 33 0.48 11.60 23.61
C PRO A 33 1.60 10.97 22.77
N ALA A 34 2.37 10.05 23.37
CA ALA A 34 3.52 9.43 22.73
C ALA A 34 3.20 8.14 21.94
N ASN A 35 1.92 7.73 21.79
CA ASN A 35 1.60 6.46 21.17
C ASN A 35 0.64 6.51 19.97
N SER A 36 0.17 7.68 19.52
CA SER A 36 -0.77 7.74 18.38
C SER A 36 -0.08 7.43 17.03
N SER A 37 1.14 7.84 16.84
CA SER A 37 1.89 7.65 15.60
C SER A 37 2.28 6.17 15.36
N ALA A 38 2.73 5.46 16.39
CA ALA A 38 3.07 4.04 16.28
C ALA A 38 1.82 3.18 16.06
N ALA A 39 0.74 3.42 16.80
CA ALA A 39 -0.51 2.69 16.63
C ALA A 39 -1.17 2.95 15.26
N GLN A 40 -1.06 4.17 14.72
CA GLN A 40 -1.51 4.49 13.37
C GLN A 40 -0.65 3.79 12.30
N SER A 41 0.66 3.74 12.48
CA SER A 41 1.57 3.02 11.60
C SER A 41 1.26 1.52 11.56
N GLU A 42 1.06 0.89 12.71
CA GLU A 42 0.68 -0.53 12.80
C GLU A 42 -0.70 -0.79 12.18
N ALA A 43 -1.69 0.08 12.39
CA ALA A 43 -3.00 -0.03 11.77
C ALA A 43 -2.93 0.06 10.25
N HIS A 44 -2.10 0.94 9.69
CA HIS A 44 -1.85 1.04 8.25
C HIS A 44 -1.16 -0.20 7.70
N HIS A 45 -0.15 -0.75 8.39
CA HIS A 45 0.50 -2.00 7.98
C HIS A 45 -0.47 -3.17 7.98
N HIS A 46 -1.31 -3.31 8.99
CA HIS A 46 -2.34 -4.35 9.04
C HIS A 46 -3.44 -4.16 7.98
N ALA A 47 -3.80 -2.92 7.65
CA ALA A 47 -4.74 -2.63 6.57
C ALA A 47 -4.15 -3.04 5.21
N MET A 48 -2.91 -2.68 4.91
CA MET A 48 -2.23 -3.08 3.67
C MET A 48 -2.07 -4.60 3.55
N GLN A 49 -1.77 -5.31 4.65
CA GLN A 49 -1.68 -6.78 4.66
C GLN A 49 -3.01 -7.48 4.37
N ARG A 50 -4.15 -6.80 4.58
CA ARG A 50 -5.49 -7.32 4.28
C ARG A 50 -5.97 -7.00 2.87
N MET A 51 -5.31 -6.06 2.19
CA MET A 51 -5.66 -5.68 0.82
C MET A 51 -5.43 -6.86 -0.13
N LEU A 52 -6.33 -6.99 -1.09
CA LEU A 52 -6.17 -7.96 -2.17
C LEU A 52 -5.15 -7.42 -3.18
N PRO A 53 -4.38 -8.29 -3.85
CA PRO A 53 -3.44 -7.89 -4.90
C PRO A 53 -4.04 -6.96 -5.96
N GLY A 54 -5.29 -7.18 -6.37
CA GLY A 54 -6.00 -6.31 -7.31
C GLY A 54 -6.21 -4.88 -6.84
N GLN A 55 -6.20 -4.63 -5.53
CA GLN A 55 -6.32 -3.27 -4.97
C GLN A 55 -4.99 -2.49 -4.99
N LEU A 56 -3.86 -3.19 -5.16
CA LEU A 56 -2.52 -2.62 -5.13
C LEU A 56 -1.85 -2.59 -6.50
N VAL A 57 -2.39 -3.31 -7.48
CA VAL A 57 -1.73 -3.53 -8.77
C VAL A 57 -1.55 -2.23 -9.56
N ASP A 58 -2.53 -1.33 -9.56
CA ASP A 58 -2.45 -0.06 -10.29
C ASP A 58 -1.32 0.84 -9.77
N GLY A 59 -1.22 0.94 -8.44
CA GLY A 59 -0.13 1.68 -7.79
C GLY A 59 1.24 1.10 -8.14
N ARG A 60 1.37 -0.24 -8.18
CA ARG A 60 2.62 -0.91 -8.56
C ARG A 60 2.96 -0.69 -10.05
N ILE A 61 1.98 -0.75 -10.93
CA ILE A 61 2.16 -0.49 -12.36
C ILE A 61 2.63 0.96 -12.58
N ALA A 62 1.97 1.94 -11.95
CA ALA A 62 2.34 3.35 -12.05
C ALA A 62 3.76 3.59 -11.51
N PHE A 63 4.09 3.03 -10.37
CA PHE A 63 5.42 3.10 -9.77
C PHE A 63 6.49 2.53 -10.71
N LEU A 64 6.32 1.30 -11.17
CA LEU A 64 7.29 0.66 -12.06
C LEU A 64 7.46 1.41 -13.38
N LYS A 65 6.39 1.92 -13.97
CA LYS A 65 6.46 2.73 -15.20
C LYS A 65 7.31 3.98 -15.01
N THR A 66 7.15 4.64 -13.88
CA THR A 66 7.90 5.86 -13.53
C THR A 66 9.38 5.56 -13.27
N GLU A 67 9.67 4.55 -12.46
CA GLU A 67 11.05 4.19 -12.11
C GLU A 67 11.84 3.66 -13.32
N LEU A 68 11.20 2.87 -14.17
CA LEU A 68 11.79 2.38 -15.42
C LEU A 68 11.88 3.47 -16.49
N LYS A 69 11.28 4.64 -16.29
CA LYS A 69 11.25 5.75 -17.25
C LYS A 69 10.83 5.28 -18.65
N ILE A 70 9.72 4.54 -18.71
CA ILE A 70 9.23 3.94 -19.96
C ILE A 70 9.01 5.02 -21.00
N THR A 71 9.67 4.86 -22.16
CA THR A 71 9.59 5.79 -23.28
C THR A 71 8.36 5.52 -24.16
N PRO A 72 7.94 6.48 -25.00
CA PRO A 72 6.85 6.24 -25.97
C PRO A 72 7.10 5.06 -26.90
N ALA A 73 8.35 4.78 -27.26
CA ALA A 73 8.71 3.63 -28.11
C ALA A 73 8.56 2.26 -27.38
N GLN A 74 8.61 2.27 -26.05
CA GLN A 74 8.46 1.08 -25.19
C GLN A 74 7.01 0.88 -24.71
N GLU A 75 6.11 1.82 -24.97
CA GLU A 75 4.76 1.84 -24.42
C GLU A 75 3.96 0.57 -24.76
N THR A 76 4.07 0.09 -26.00
CA THR A 76 3.34 -1.12 -26.43
C THR A 76 3.75 -2.36 -25.60
N GLN A 77 5.04 -2.56 -25.40
CA GLN A 77 5.56 -3.67 -24.57
C GLN A 77 5.20 -3.47 -23.10
N TRP A 78 5.24 -2.22 -22.64
CA TRP A 78 4.82 -1.90 -21.28
C TRP A 78 3.37 -2.25 -21.01
N GLN A 79 2.45 -1.96 -21.93
CA GLN A 79 1.02 -2.29 -21.79
C GLN A 79 0.80 -3.81 -21.67
N GLN A 80 1.61 -4.62 -22.35
CA GLN A 80 1.54 -6.08 -22.20
C GLN A 80 1.96 -6.52 -20.79
N VAL A 81 3.00 -5.90 -20.22
CA VAL A 81 3.43 -6.17 -18.84
C VAL A 81 2.36 -5.73 -17.84
N ALA A 82 1.81 -4.54 -18.01
CA ALA A 82 0.73 -4.03 -17.16
C ALA A 82 -0.51 -4.94 -17.22
N GLY A 83 -0.91 -5.39 -18.41
CA GLY A 83 -1.98 -6.36 -18.59
C GLY A 83 -1.73 -7.67 -17.86
N ALA A 84 -0.52 -8.24 -18.00
CA ALA A 84 -0.13 -9.46 -17.29
C ALA A 84 -0.15 -9.27 -15.77
N MET A 85 0.24 -8.10 -15.26
CA MET A 85 0.16 -7.78 -13.82
C MET A 85 -1.29 -7.73 -13.32
N HIS A 86 -2.20 -7.14 -14.09
CA HIS A 86 -3.63 -7.11 -13.75
C HIS A 86 -4.23 -8.53 -13.73
N GLU A 87 -3.96 -9.33 -14.75
CA GLU A 87 -4.45 -10.71 -14.81
C GLU A 87 -3.91 -11.55 -13.65
N ASN A 88 -2.64 -11.38 -13.30
CA ASN A 88 -2.01 -12.06 -12.16
C ASN A 88 -2.67 -11.66 -10.84
N ALA A 89 -2.93 -10.37 -10.64
CA ALA A 89 -3.61 -9.86 -9.46
C ALA A 89 -5.03 -10.44 -9.35
N ASN A 90 -5.80 -10.44 -10.43
CA ASN A 90 -7.15 -11.00 -10.47
C ASN A 90 -7.17 -12.51 -10.18
N SER A 91 -6.25 -13.26 -10.77
CA SER A 91 -6.10 -14.71 -10.57
C SER A 91 -5.79 -15.02 -9.09
N LEU A 92 -4.87 -14.27 -8.49
CA LEU A 92 -4.52 -14.45 -7.08
C LEU A 92 -5.65 -14.01 -6.15
N ASP A 93 -6.37 -12.94 -6.47
CA ASP A 93 -7.55 -12.47 -5.72
C ASP A 93 -8.64 -13.54 -5.68
N GLN A 94 -8.92 -14.19 -6.80
CA GLN A 94 -9.88 -15.27 -6.87
C GLN A 94 -9.47 -16.46 -5.99
N ALA A 95 -8.20 -16.88 -6.08
CA ALA A 95 -7.67 -17.95 -5.24
C ALA A 95 -7.78 -17.62 -3.75
N ILE A 96 -7.46 -16.38 -3.36
CA ILE A 96 -7.58 -15.91 -1.97
C ILE A 96 -9.04 -15.89 -1.51
N LYS A 97 -9.96 -15.40 -2.34
CA LYS A 97 -11.40 -15.35 -2.01
C LYS A 97 -11.95 -16.74 -1.78
N THR A 98 -11.66 -17.69 -2.67
CA THR A 98 -12.07 -19.10 -2.53
C THR A 98 -11.49 -19.71 -1.24
N ALA A 99 -10.21 -19.53 -1.00
CA ALA A 99 -9.55 -20.04 0.20
C ALA A 99 -10.11 -19.46 1.51
N ARG A 100 -10.63 -18.23 1.49
CA ARG A 100 -11.24 -17.60 2.67
C ARG A 100 -12.62 -18.17 3.00
N GLN A 101 -13.39 -18.61 2.01
CA GLN A 101 -14.73 -19.18 2.21
C GLN A 101 -14.65 -20.49 2.98
N ASP A 102 -13.64 -21.32 2.74
CA ASP A 102 -13.53 -22.66 3.29
C ASP A 102 -12.62 -22.78 4.51
N ARG A 103 -11.99 -21.68 4.93
CA ARG A 103 -10.89 -21.67 5.91
C ARG A 103 -11.24 -22.29 7.28
N GLY A 104 -12.51 -22.26 7.69
CA GLY A 104 -12.95 -22.72 9.00
C GLY A 104 -13.15 -24.25 9.12
N SER A 105 -13.28 -24.96 8.00
CA SER A 105 -13.66 -26.39 7.96
C SER A 105 -12.60 -27.32 7.34
N MET A 106 -11.47 -26.76 6.88
CA MET A 106 -10.46 -27.54 6.16
C MET A 106 -9.68 -28.50 7.09
N ASP A 107 -9.61 -29.76 6.69
CA ASP A 107 -8.70 -30.75 7.24
C ASP A 107 -7.27 -30.59 6.71
N ALA A 108 -6.36 -31.48 7.12
CA ALA A 108 -4.95 -31.42 6.72
C ALA A 108 -4.74 -31.67 5.22
N VAL A 109 -5.54 -32.56 4.62
CA VAL A 109 -5.46 -32.93 3.19
C VAL A 109 -5.94 -31.73 2.36
N GLN A 110 -7.05 -31.12 2.73
CA GLN A 110 -7.60 -29.95 2.07
C GLN A 110 -6.65 -28.76 2.13
N ARG A 111 -5.98 -28.55 3.28
CA ARG A 111 -4.95 -27.49 3.41
C ARG A 111 -3.73 -27.74 2.53
N LEU A 112 -3.34 -28.99 2.35
CA LEU A 112 -2.25 -29.35 1.46
C LEU A 112 -2.63 -29.12 -0.01
N ALA A 113 -3.82 -29.55 -0.40
CA ALA A 113 -4.38 -29.29 -1.74
C ALA A 113 -4.48 -27.78 -2.05
N LEU A 114 -4.90 -26.98 -1.07
CA LEU A 114 -4.94 -25.53 -1.22
C LEU A 114 -3.54 -24.93 -1.47
N ARG A 115 -2.49 -25.43 -0.78
CA ARG A 115 -1.10 -25.01 -1.04
C ARG A 115 -0.66 -25.35 -2.45
N GLU A 116 -0.99 -26.53 -2.94
CA GLU A 116 -0.72 -26.95 -4.31
C GLU A 116 -1.41 -26.01 -5.31
N GLN A 117 -2.68 -25.70 -5.11
CA GLN A 117 -3.43 -24.76 -5.94
C GLN A 117 -2.77 -23.38 -5.98
N PHE A 118 -2.34 -22.82 -4.83
CA PHE A 118 -1.63 -21.55 -4.81
C PHE A 118 -0.27 -21.62 -5.49
N ALA A 119 0.46 -22.74 -5.38
CA ALA A 119 1.73 -22.92 -6.07
C ALA A 119 1.53 -22.93 -7.59
N LYS A 120 0.47 -23.60 -8.08
CA LYS A 120 0.10 -23.63 -9.49
C LYS A 120 -0.27 -22.24 -10.00
N VAL A 121 -1.16 -21.53 -9.31
CA VAL A 121 -1.54 -20.14 -9.65
C VAL A 121 -0.30 -19.24 -9.72
N ARG A 122 0.63 -19.40 -8.80
CA ARG A 122 1.87 -18.62 -8.78
C ARG A 122 2.76 -18.93 -9.97
N ALA A 123 2.95 -20.21 -10.29
CA ALA A 123 3.76 -20.64 -11.44
C ALA A 123 3.17 -20.12 -12.77
N GLU A 124 1.85 -20.16 -12.92
CA GLU A 124 1.15 -19.62 -14.10
C GLU A 124 1.32 -18.09 -14.21
N ASN A 125 1.20 -17.39 -13.08
CA ASN A 125 1.38 -15.95 -13.01
C ASN A 125 2.83 -15.54 -13.35
N ASP A 126 3.82 -16.26 -12.84
CA ASP A 126 5.25 -16.01 -13.14
C ASP A 126 5.54 -16.27 -14.62
N ALA A 127 4.99 -17.33 -15.19
CA ALA A 127 5.14 -17.63 -16.60
C ALA A 127 4.53 -16.54 -17.49
N ARG A 128 3.32 -16.05 -17.16
CA ARG A 128 2.65 -14.96 -17.88
C ARG A 128 3.45 -13.67 -17.81
N LEU A 129 3.89 -13.29 -16.61
CA LEU A 129 4.68 -12.07 -16.42
C LEU A 129 6.02 -12.17 -17.16
N LEU A 130 6.70 -13.31 -17.10
CA LEU A 130 7.95 -13.54 -17.80
C LEU A 130 7.78 -13.41 -19.33
N ALA A 131 6.70 -13.98 -19.89
CA ALA A 131 6.42 -13.89 -21.31
C ALA A 131 6.19 -12.43 -21.77
N ALA A 132 5.45 -11.64 -20.98
CA ALA A 132 5.21 -10.23 -21.26
C ALA A 132 6.45 -9.36 -21.03
N PHE A 133 7.27 -9.68 -20.02
CA PHE A 133 8.42 -8.86 -19.64
C PHE A 133 9.63 -9.03 -20.53
N LYS A 134 9.87 -10.22 -21.10
CA LYS A 134 11.02 -10.49 -21.99
C LYS A 134 11.18 -9.48 -23.14
N PRO A 135 10.14 -9.19 -23.96
CA PRO A 135 10.28 -8.22 -25.05
C PRO A 135 10.50 -6.80 -24.55
N LEU A 136 9.88 -6.40 -23.44
CA LEU A 136 10.14 -5.10 -22.81
C LEU A 136 11.62 -5.02 -22.38
N TYR A 137 12.11 -6.01 -21.62
CA TYR A 137 13.48 -6.03 -21.10
C TYR A 137 14.53 -5.93 -22.21
N ALA A 138 14.28 -6.56 -23.36
CA ALA A 138 15.16 -6.47 -24.53
C ALA A 138 15.19 -5.06 -25.15
N SER A 139 14.16 -4.25 -24.96
CA SER A 139 14.07 -2.85 -25.45
C SER A 139 14.59 -1.82 -24.45
N LEU A 140 14.89 -2.21 -23.20
CA LEU A 140 15.39 -1.32 -22.17
C LEU A 140 16.86 -0.93 -22.41
N SER A 141 17.23 0.30 -22.05
CA SER A 141 18.63 0.72 -21.96
C SER A 141 19.35 -0.01 -20.82
N PRO A 142 20.70 -0.05 -20.82
CA PRO A 142 21.47 -0.66 -19.72
C PRO A 142 21.10 -0.10 -18.34
N GLU A 143 20.83 1.20 -18.23
CA GLU A 143 20.42 1.86 -16.98
C GLU A 143 19.02 1.41 -16.55
N GLN A 144 18.07 1.35 -17.49
CA GLN A 144 16.74 0.83 -17.23
C GLN A 144 16.77 -0.64 -16.81
N GLN A 145 17.63 -1.46 -17.43
CA GLN A 145 17.80 -2.87 -17.05
C GLN A 145 18.32 -3.02 -15.62
N GLN A 146 19.26 -2.16 -15.19
CA GLN A 146 19.73 -2.17 -13.80
C GLN A 146 18.59 -1.87 -12.81
N VAL A 147 17.75 -0.88 -13.09
CA VAL A 147 16.57 -0.56 -12.29
C VAL A 147 15.59 -1.74 -12.31
N ALA A 148 15.31 -2.31 -13.47
CA ALA A 148 14.44 -3.48 -13.62
C ALA A 148 14.89 -4.67 -12.77
N ASN A 149 16.19 -4.98 -12.77
CA ASN A 149 16.76 -6.07 -11.98
C ASN A 149 16.56 -5.89 -10.47
N GLN A 150 16.55 -4.64 -10.00
CA GLN A 150 16.33 -4.33 -8.59
C GLN A 150 14.85 -4.40 -8.20
N LEU A 151 13.95 -3.95 -9.08
CA LEU A 151 12.54 -3.75 -8.76
C LEU A 151 11.64 -4.95 -9.11
N VAL A 152 11.94 -5.65 -10.23
CA VAL A 152 11.08 -6.72 -10.74
C VAL A 152 11.48 -8.08 -10.17
N ALA A 153 12.75 -8.34 -10.04
CA ALA A 153 13.28 -9.59 -9.52
C ALA A 153 14.30 -9.31 -8.39
N PRO A 154 13.84 -8.80 -7.24
CA PRO A 154 14.77 -8.53 -6.15
C PRO A 154 15.47 -9.82 -5.73
N HIS A 155 16.80 -9.79 -5.72
CA HIS A 155 17.59 -10.86 -5.15
C HIS A 155 17.29 -10.91 -3.65
N HIS A 156 16.67 -11.97 -3.18
CA HIS A 156 16.63 -12.28 -1.75
C HIS A 156 18.06 -12.72 -1.35
N GLU A 157 18.90 -11.76 -1.01
CA GLU A 157 20.10 -12.08 -0.25
C GLU A 157 19.62 -12.71 1.05
N ARG A 158 19.69 -14.03 1.11
CA ARG A 158 19.56 -14.74 2.38
C ARG A 158 20.77 -14.31 3.19
N HIS A 159 20.56 -13.34 4.07
CA HIS A 159 21.51 -13.09 5.13
C HIS A 159 21.55 -14.36 5.99
N HIS A 160 22.45 -15.29 5.63
CA HIS A 160 22.90 -16.30 6.55
C HIS A 160 23.67 -15.55 7.64
N ARG A 161 22.96 -15.17 8.71
CA ARG A 161 23.63 -14.88 9.97
C ARG A 161 24.25 -16.19 10.44
N ALA A 162 25.58 -16.26 10.30
CA ALA A 162 26.39 -17.22 11.00
C ALA A 162 26.44 -16.88 12.50
#